data_b3665c12e71da971fdf411958f6b3714
#
_entry.id   b3665c12e71da971fdf411958f6b3714
#
_cell.length_a   1.000
_cell.length_b   1.000
_cell.length_c   1.000
_cell.angle_alpha   90.00
_cell.angle_beta   90.00
_cell.angle_gamma   90.00
#
_symmetry.space_group_name_H-M   'P 1'
#
loop_
_entity.id
_entity.type
_entity.pdbx_description
1 polymer ?
#
loop_
_entity_poly.entity_id
_entity_poly.type
_entity_poly.pdbx_seq_one_letter_code
_entity_poly.pdbx_strand_id
1 'polypeptide(L)'
;MTVFNDIKNNEYVADTEVKLTEGINGEKSLTGTIYFGNDVKKNLAKGWTMLFNDEEYAIVTFRYNDTDNTVSFSAVQMFFYTLSVKAFHEKWNGSHPLNEYLNVIFKDTGYSYNNETSTTAFEKENWGLKDKLTLFNDIINQISAEFEVKGTTVYIKDKIGSDLSTVVRQGFNLSTAEIETDSSSFATYGVGYGAHDNVDDQTSPRLSVEYYSPLYDMYKAKFGTIEAEPVDDERYTVADNLLAAVKAKVDNSWSLAITVSLLDLQNAGYPYAMASAGDSITIVDESLGFEDEVRIIKVVSSYNINGERISVDVTCGDLTMAQTQSASSSVATSTITDIINGNSVLPDAWFSEQMQLATNSILAARTELKFTDQGIIAIDTTDHNKMVILNSAGIGVSTDGGQTFKTAITAESINGQNINIKNINASNIKAGVINGITYNTVDDANKFRITLQEGNMEYFND
;
A
#
# COMPACT_ATOMS: atom_id res chain seq x y z
N MET A 1 -4.08 -32.32 -8.74
CA MET A 1 -3.78 -31.86 -10.12
C MET A 1 -4.50 -30.57 -10.39
N THR A 2 -3.80 -29.56 -10.87
CA THR A 2 -4.33 -28.22 -11.16
C THR A 2 -4.42 -28.05 -12.69
N VAL A 3 -5.52 -27.48 -13.19
CA VAL A 3 -5.74 -27.21 -14.61
C VAL A 3 -5.26 -25.81 -14.95
N PHE A 4 -4.48 -25.70 -16.01
CA PHE A 4 -3.99 -24.45 -16.58
C PHE A 4 -4.53 -24.31 -17.99
N ASN A 5 -4.92 -23.09 -18.37
CA ASN A 5 -5.43 -22.79 -19.71
C ASN A 5 -4.51 -21.78 -20.40
N ASP A 6 -4.16 -22.05 -21.65
CA ASP A 6 -3.44 -21.10 -22.48
C ASP A 6 -4.38 -20.04 -23.08
N ILE A 7 -3.85 -19.06 -23.80
CA ILE A 7 -4.61 -17.99 -24.45
C ILE A 7 -5.60 -18.50 -25.53
N LYS A 8 -5.54 -19.80 -25.92
CA LYS A 8 -6.43 -20.42 -26.87
C LYS A 8 -7.41 -21.36 -26.16
N ASN A 9 -7.44 -21.37 -24.84
CA ASN A 9 -8.21 -22.27 -23.98
C ASN A 9 -7.84 -23.75 -24.16
N ASN A 10 -6.59 -24.06 -24.54
CA ASN A 10 -6.10 -25.41 -24.42
C ASN A 10 -5.79 -25.72 -22.96
N GLU A 11 -6.26 -26.88 -22.50
CA GLU A 11 -6.08 -27.33 -21.11
C GLU A 11 -4.78 -28.11 -20.95
N TYR A 12 -4.08 -27.80 -19.87
CA TYR A 12 -2.86 -28.47 -19.42
C TYR A 12 -2.98 -28.80 -17.94
N VAL A 13 -2.39 -29.89 -17.51
CA VAL A 13 -2.48 -30.33 -16.11
C VAL A 13 -1.09 -30.37 -15.48
N ALA A 14 -1.01 -29.93 -14.24
CA ALA A 14 0.22 -30.00 -13.47
C ALA A 14 -0.07 -30.29 -11.98
N ASP A 15 0.92 -30.88 -11.31
CA ASP A 15 0.90 -31.04 -9.87
C ASP A 15 1.56 -29.81 -9.21
N THR A 16 0.79 -29.15 -8.37
CA THR A 16 1.17 -27.87 -7.77
C THR A 16 0.94 -27.87 -6.28
N GLU A 17 1.83 -27.26 -5.53
CA GLU A 17 1.51 -26.75 -4.22
C GLU A 17 0.98 -25.34 -4.37
N VAL A 18 -0.11 -25.02 -3.68
CA VAL A 18 -0.81 -23.74 -3.81
C VAL A 18 -1.08 -23.16 -2.43
N LYS A 19 -0.88 -21.85 -2.30
CA LYS A 19 -1.26 -21.05 -1.16
C LYS A 19 -2.30 -20.04 -1.62
N LEU A 20 -3.54 -20.17 -1.13
CA LEU A 20 -4.64 -19.27 -1.39
C LEU A 20 -4.69 -18.21 -0.28
N THR A 21 -4.73 -16.96 -0.67
CA THR A 21 -4.92 -15.83 0.24
C THR A 21 -6.24 -15.13 -0.09
N GLU A 22 -7.08 -14.94 0.93
CA GLU A 22 -8.37 -14.25 0.85
C GLU A 22 -8.47 -13.25 2.00
N GLY A 23 -9.01 -12.05 1.74
CA GLY A 23 -9.19 -11.02 2.77
C GLY A 23 -10.42 -10.17 2.50
N ILE A 24 -10.92 -9.49 3.53
CA ILE A 24 -12.00 -8.51 3.38
C ILE A 24 -11.50 -7.37 2.50
N ASN A 25 -12.23 -7.04 1.45
CA ASN A 25 -11.86 -6.01 0.47
C ASN A 25 -10.45 -6.19 -0.12
N GLY A 26 -9.82 -7.33 0.13
CA GLY A 26 -8.50 -7.68 -0.34
C GLY A 26 -8.54 -8.45 -1.65
N GLU A 27 -7.41 -8.45 -2.34
CA GLU A 27 -7.23 -9.22 -3.55
C GLU A 27 -7.21 -10.72 -3.21
N LYS A 28 -8.07 -11.51 -3.85
CA LYS A 28 -8.03 -12.96 -3.76
C LYS A 28 -6.97 -13.49 -4.70
N SER A 29 -5.94 -14.13 -4.14
CA SER A 29 -4.74 -14.50 -4.89
C SER A 29 -4.19 -15.86 -4.54
N LEU A 30 -3.44 -16.42 -5.48
CA LEU A 30 -2.71 -17.67 -5.34
C LEU A 30 -1.22 -17.43 -5.51
N THR A 31 -0.44 -18.10 -4.67
CA THR A 31 0.98 -18.33 -4.94
C THR A 31 1.24 -19.83 -4.93
N GLY A 32 2.17 -20.31 -5.75
CA GLY A 32 2.40 -21.74 -5.78
C GLY A 32 3.66 -22.15 -6.52
N THR A 33 3.91 -23.45 -6.51
CA THR A 33 5.04 -24.07 -7.18
C THR A 33 4.56 -25.26 -8.00
N ILE A 34 4.92 -25.30 -9.27
CA ILE A 34 4.67 -26.41 -10.19
C ILE A 34 5.85 -27.37 -10.08
N TYR A 35 5.62 -28.57 -9.61
CA TYR A 35 6.63 -29.63 -9.48
C TYR A 35 6.63 -30.55 -10.69
N PHE A 36 5.47 -31.04 -11.09
CA PHE A 36 5.26 -31.95 -12.21
C PHE A 36 4.30 -31.35 -13.24
N GLY A 37 4.49 -31.62 -14.49
CA GLY A 37 3.72 -31.03 -15.59
C GLY A 37 4.65 -30.38 -16.62
N ASN A 38 5.43 -31.21 -17.33
CA ASN A 38 6.44 -30.72 -18.27
C ASN A 38 5.87 -29.82 -19.37
N ASP A 39 4.60 -30.07 -19.80
CA ASP A 39 3.97 -29.28 -20.85
C ASP A 39 3.58 -27.89 -20.31
N VAL A 40 3.11 -27.78 -19.06
CA VAL A 40 2.88 -26.50 -18.40
C VAL A 40 4.20 -25.76 -18.23
N LYS A 41 5.21 -26.42 -17.63
CA LYS A 41 6.52 -25.78 -17.36
C LYS A 41 7.18 -25.25 -18.63
N LYS A 42 7.07 -25.94 -19.75
CA LYS A 42 7.70 -25.53 -21.02
C LYS A 42 6.94 -24.43 -21.75
N ASN A 43 5.61 -24.40 -21.62
CA ASN A 43 4.75 -23.55 -22.45
C ASN A 43 4.13 -22.38 -21.70
N LEU A 44 4.26 -22.33 -20.35
CA LEU A 44 3.69 -21.27 -19.52
C LEU A 44 4.13 -19.89 -20.04
N ALA A 45 3.16 -19.04 -20.33
CA ALA A 45 3.37 -17.75 -20.94
C ALA A 45 2.37 -16.71 -20.42
N LYS A 46 2.54 -15.47 -20.85
CA LYS A 46 1.63 -14.36 -20.51
C LYS A 46 0.20 -14.68 -20.98
N GLY A 47 -0.79 -14.36 -20.15
CA GLY A 47 -2.21 -14.54 -20.47
C GLY A 47 -2.73 -15.96 -20.18
N TRP A 48 -1.92 -16.82 -19.58
CA TRP A 48 -2.41 -18.09 -19.06
C TRP A 48 -3.25 -17.88 -17.81
N THR A 49 -4.24 -18.76 -17.63
CA THR A 49 -5.08 -18.84 -16.44
C THR A 49 -4.95 -20.20 -15.78
N MET A 50 -5.44 -20.31 -14.57
CA MET A 50 -5.55 -21.58 -13.85
C MET A 50 -6.89 -21.67 -13.15
N LEU A 51 -7.41 -22.89 -13.06
CA LEU A 51 -8.62 -23.22 -12.31
C LEU A 51 -8.23 -23.79 -10.95
N PHE A 52 -8.74 -23.16 -9.88
CA PHE A 52 -8.52 -23.62 -8.52
C PHE A 52 -9.77 -23.41 -7.67
N ASN A 53 -10.27 -24.47 -7.01
CA ASN A 53 -11.51 -24.45 -6.22
C ASN A 53 -12.71 -23.90 -7.03
N ASP A 54 -12.87 -24.34 -8.28
CA ASP A 54 -13.92 -23.90 -9.21
C ASP A 54 -13.91 -22.40 -9.58
N GLU A 55 -12.83 -21.71 -9.28
CA GLU A 55 -12.60 -20.30 -9.64
C GLU A 55 -11.42 -20.17 -10.59
N GLU A 56 -11.50 -19.20 -11.50
CA GLU A 56 -10.44 -18.91 -12.46
C GLU A 56 -9.54 -17.79 -11.97
N TYR A 57 -8.21 -17.99 -12.12
CA TYR A 57 -7.17 -17.05 -11.73
C TYR A 57 -6.26 -16.75 -12.91
N ALA A 58 -5.96 -15.47 -13.15
CA ALA A 58 -4.97 -15.04 -14.13
C ALA A 58 -3.56 -15.16 -13.55
N ILE A 59 -2.65 -15.82 -14.26
CA ILE A 59 -1.25 -15.93 -13.87
C ILE A 59 -0.56 -14.59 -14.18
N VAL A 60 -0.11 -13.90 -13.14
CA VAL A 60 0.50 -12.55 -13.26
C VAL A 60 2.02 -12.59 -13.22
N THR A 61 2.59 -13.54 -12.48
CA THR A 61 4.04 -13.76 -12.45
C THR A 61 4.37 -15.24 -12.48
N PHE A 62 5.49 -15.59 -13.10
CA PHE A 62 6.07 -16.94 -12.98
C PHE A 62 7.58 -16.88 -13.15
N ARG A 63 8.27 -17.82 -12.50
CA ARG A 63 9.72 -17.92 -12.49
C ARG A 63 10.17 -19.38 -12.56
N TYR A 64 11.00 -19.68 -13.52
CA TYR A 64 11.66 -20.99 -13.64
C TYR A 64 12.83 -21.10 -12.66
N ASN A 65 12.95 -22.24 -12.02
CA ASN A 65 14.11 -22.64 -11.23
C ASN A 65 14.73 -23.90 -11.89
N ASP A 66 15.84 -23.72 -12.58
CA ASP A 66 16.53 -24.80 -13.27
C ASP A 66 17.13 -25.83 -12.33
N THR A 67 17.57 -25.39 -11.13
CA THR A 67 18.20 -26.27 -10.14
C THR A 67 17.23 -27.34 -9.64
N ASP A 68 16.00 -26.93 -9.32
CA ASP A 68 15.00 -27.83 -8.77
C ASP A 68 14.01 -28.31 -9.82
N ASN A 69 14.15 -27.86 -11.07
CA ASN A 69 13.24 -28.11 -12.17
C ASN A 69 11.77 -27.78 -11.81
N THR A 70 11.54 -26.64 -11.15
CA THR A 70 10.23 -26.17 -10.71
C THR A 70 9.89 -24.83 -11.35
N VAL A 71 8.59 -24.45 -11.29
CA VAL A 71 8.14 -23.10 -11.66
C VAL A 71 7.31 -22.54 -10.50
N SER A 72 7.79 -21.48 -9.89
CA SER A 72 6.98 -20.70 -8.95
C SER A 72 6.10 -19.70 -9.71
N PHE A 73 4.89 -19.47 -9.22
CA PHE A 73 3.95 -18.55 -9.85
C PHE A 73 3.14 -17.76 -8.83
N SER A 74 2.57 -16.64 -9.30
CA SER A 74 1.52 -15.92 -8.61
C SER A 74 0.36 -15.68 -9.57
N ALA A 75 -0.86 -15.84 -9.07
CA ALA A 75 -2.07 -15.63 -9.82
C ALA A 75 -3.11 -14.88 -9.00
N VAL A 76 -3.96 -14.11 -9.65
CA VAL A 76 -5.05 -13.34 -9.02
C VAL A 76 -6.39 -13.75 -9.59
N GLN A 77 -7.44 -13.76 -8.77
CA GLN A 77 -8.78 -14.08 -9.23
C GLN A 77 -9.18 -13.20 -10.42
N MET A 78 -9.84 -13.79 -11.42
CA MET A 78 -10.18 -13.12 -12.68
C MET A 78 -10.96 -11.81 -12.49
N PHE A 79 -11.73 -11.66 -11.42
CA PHE A 79 -12.39 -10.39 -11.10
C PHE A 79 -11.39 -9.25 -10.98
N PHE A 80 -10.40 -9.39 -10.10
CA PHE A 80 -9.37 -8.36 -9.87
C PHE A 80 -8.54 -8.09 -11.11
N TYR A 81 -8.12 -9.17 -11.80
CA TYR A 81 -7.37 -9.02 -13.04
C TYR A 81 -8.18 -8.29 -14.11
N THR A 82 -9.45 -8.63 -14.31
CA THR A 82 -10.32 -8.01 -15.32
C THR A 82 -10.50 -6.52 -15.07
N LEU A 83 -10.69 -6.10 -13.80
CA LEU A 83 -10.83 -4.70 -13.47
C LEU A 83 -9.50 -3.93 -13.61
N SER A 84 -8.37 -4.57 -13.28
CA SER A 84 -7.04 -3.93 -13.36
C SER A 84 -6.56 -3.66 -14.78
N VAL A 85 -7.02 -4.45 -15.76
CA VAL A 85 -6.62 -4.28 -17.17
C VAL A 85 -7.61 -3.46 -18.01
N LYS A 86 -8.64 -2.91 -17.38
CA LYS A 86 -9.64 -2.03 -18.01
C LYS A 86 -9.60 -0.67 -17.34
N ALA A 87 -9.64 0.39 -18.14
CA ALA A 87 -9.58 1.77 -17.65
C ALA A 87 -10.86 2.55 -17.97
N PHE A 88 -11.14 3.54 -17.14
CA PHE A 88 -12.13 4.57 -17.41
C PHE A 88 -11.42 5.85 -17.84
N HIS A 89 -11.76 6.35 -19.04
CA HIS A 89 -11.05 7.42 -19.74
C HIS A 89 -11.67 8.81 -19.58
N GLU A 90 -12.71 8.93 -18.78
CA GLU A 90 -13.36 10.19 -18.48
C GLU A 90 -12.97 10.67 -17.07
N LYS A 91 -13.23 11.94 -16.80
CA LYS A 91 -13.02 12.56 -15.48
C LYS A 91 -14.33 13.13 -15.00
N TRP A 92 -14.75 12.71 -13.82
CA TRP A 92 -16.00 13.14 -13.19
C TRP A 92 -15.72 14.02 -11.98
N ASN A 93 -16.59 15.01 -11.79
CA ASN A 93 -16.62 15.88 -10.62
C ASN A 93 -18.06 16.03 -10.15
N GLY A 94 -18.21 16.29 -8.85
CA GLY A 94 -19.50 16.54 -8.23
C GLY A 94 -20.14 15.28 -7.62
N SER A 95 -21.39 15.42 -7.23
CA SER A 95 -22.14 14.38 -6.52
C SER A 95 -22.87 13.47 -7.50
N HIS A 96 -22.60 12.17 -7.40
CA HIS A 96 -23.23 11.14 -8.19
C HIS A 96 -23.81 10.04 -7.27
N PRO A 97 -24.93 9.40 -7.65
CA PRO A 97 -25.40 8.20 -6.99
C PRO A 97 -24.35 7.08 -7.05
N LEU A 98 -24.23 6.28 -5.98
CA LEU A 98 -23.31 5.14 -5.93
C LEU A 98 -23.45 4.22 -7.16
N ASN A 99 -24.68 3.93 -7.57
CA ASN A 99 -24.94 3.06 -8.72
C ASN A 99 -24.43 3.63 -10.06
N GLU A 100 -24.27 4.94 -10.20
CA GLU A 100 -23.65 5.52 -11.41
C GLU A 100 -22.15 5.20 -11.47
N TYR A 101 -21.45 5.35 -10.36
CA TYR A 101 -20.04 4.95 -10.25
C TYR A 101 -19.88 3.45 -10.55
N LEU A 102 -20.70 2.60 -9.93
CA LEU A 102 -20.65 1.15 -10.15
C LEU A 102 -20.98 0.77 -11.60
N ASN A 103 -21.95 1.41 -12.23
CA ASN A 103 -22.27 1.17 -13.64
C ASN A 103 -21.08 1.43 -14.56
N VAL A 104 -20.32 2.50 -14.32
CA VAL A 104 -19.11 2.81 -15.10
C VAL A 104 -18.02 1.76 -14.84
N ILE A 105 -17.81 1.38 -13.57
CA ILE A 105 -16.79 0.41 -13.18
C ILE A 105 -17.09 -0.95 -13.82
N PHE A 106 -18.32 -1.45 -13.74
CA PHE A 106 -18.69 -2.79 -14.21
C PHE A 106 -18.99 -2.89 -15.71
N LYS A 107 -19.16 -1.74 -16.40
CA LYS A 107 -19.38 -1.72 -17.85
C LYS A 107 -18.27 -2.46 -18.60
N ASP A 108 -18.66 -3.35 -19.52
CA ASP A 108 -17.76 -4.13 -20.38
C ASP A 108 -16.74 -5.03 -19.63
N THR A 109 -17.01 -5.38 -18.37
CA THR A 109 -16.15 -6.29 -17.58
C THR A 109 -16.60 -7.74 -17.62
N GLY A 110 -17.85 -8.01 -17.94
CA GLY A 110 -18.47 -9.32 -17.79
C GLY A 110 -18.97 -9.63 -16.38
N TYR A 111 -18.74 -8.70 -15.44
CA TYR A 111 -19.27 -8.78 -14.07
C TYR A 111 -20.49 -7.89 -13.91
N SER A 112 -21.37 -8.29 -13.00
CA SER A 112 -22.49 -7.53 -12.50
C SER A 112 -22.32 -7.23 -11.02
N TYR A 113 -23.11 -6.31 -10.48
CA TYR A 113 -23.07 -6.01 -9.05
C TYR A 113 -24.47 -6.06 -8.44
N ASN A 114 -24.53 -6.37 -7.14
CA ASN A 114 -25.70 -6.23 -6.29
C ASN A 114 -25.32 -5.32 -5.12
N ASN A 115 -25.90 -4.10 -5.10
CA ASN A 115 -25.65 -3.12 -4.04
C ASN A 115 -26.69 -3.27 -2.95
N GLU A 116 -26.25 -3.72 -1.78
CA GLU A 116 -27.07 -3.89 -0.57
C GLU A 116 -26.75 -2.83 0.50
N THR A 117 -25.93 -1.80 0.17
CA THR A 117 -25.59 -0.72 1.10
C THR A 117 -26.69 0.32 1.19
N SER A 118 -26.69 1.08 2.28
CA SER A 118 -27.60 2.21 2.49
C SER A 118 -27.14 3.50 1.81
N THR A 119 -25.92 3.54 1.24
CA THR A 119 -25.33 4.74 0.62
C THR A 119 -26.09 5.14 -0.65
N THR A 120 -26.50 6.40 -0.72
CA THR A 120 -27.29 6.92 -1.85
C THR A 120 -26.45 7.68 -2.88
N ALA A 121 -25.76 8.73 -2.46
CA ALA A 121 -24.92 9.57 -3.31
C ALA A 121 -23.80 10.22 -2.49
N PHE A 122 -22.68 10.53 -3.12
CA PHE A 122 -21.56 11.25 -2.52
C PHE A 122 -20.77 12.00 -3.59
N GLU A 123 -19.96 12.95 -3.15
CA GLU A 123 -19.18 13.82 -4.02
C GLU A 123 -17.78 13.26 -4.26
N LYS A 124 -17.31 13.37 -5.48
CA LYS A 124 -15.93 13.10 -5.88
C LYS A 124 -15.40 14.25 -6.74
N GLU A 125 -14.13 14.54 -6.56
CA GLU A 125 -13.39 15.44 -7.44
C GLU A 125 -12.32 14.68 -8.21
N ASN A 126 -12.18 14.99 -9.49
CA ASN A 126 -11.17 14.40 -10.36
C ASN A 126 -11.21 12.85 -10.42
N TRP A 127 -12.39 12.26 -10.22
CA TRP A 127 -12.57 10.81 -10.25
C TRP A 127 -12.56 10.28 -11.69
N GLY A 128 -11.77 9.25 -11.95
CA GLY A 128 -11.62 8.65 -13.27
C GLY A 128 -10.16 8.67 -13.75
N LEU A 129 -9.93 8.45 -15.05
CA LEU A 129 -8.60 8.35 -15.68
C LEU A 129 -7.67 7.33 -15.01
N LYS A 130 -8.24 6.28 -14.45
CA LYS A 130 -7.55 5.18 -13.75
C LYS A 130 -8.12 3.85 -14.21
N ASP A 131 -7.44 2.76 -13.85
CA ASP A 131 -8.00 1.43 -14.01
C ASP A 131 -9.22 1.23 -13.11
N LYS A 132 -10.10 0.33 -13.54
CA LYS A 132 -11.39 0.12 -12.88
C LYS A 132 -11.26 -0.50 -11.49
N LEU A 133 -10.20 -1.26 -11.21
CA LEU A 133 -9.94 -1.82 -9.88
C LEU A 133 -9.61 -0.73 -8.88
N THR A 134 -8.73 0.21 -9.27
CA THR A 134 -8.40 1.38 -8.46
C THR A 134 -9.63 2.22 -8.17
N LEU A 135 -10.47 2.46 -9.20
CA LEU A 135 -11.73 3.22 -9.03
C LEU A 135 -12.74 2.48 -8.15
N PHE A 136 -12.84 1.15 -8.27
CA PHE A 136 -13.70 0.33 -7.43
C PHE A 136 -13.28 0.39 -5.96
N ASN A 137 -12.01 0.18 -5.68
CA ASN A 137 -11.48 0.24 -4.32
C ASN A 137 -11.65 1.64 -3.70
N ASP A 138 -11.46 2.71 -4.49
CA ASP A 138 -11.69 4.08 -4.04
C ASP A 138 -13.16 4.32 -3.61
N ILE A 139 -14.12 3.79 -4.37
CA ILE A 139 -15.55 3.90 -4.03
C ILE A 139 -15.90 3.07 -2.80
N ILE A 140 -15.46 1.81 -2.74
CA ILE A 140 -15.72 0.90 -1.61
C ILE A 140 -15.16 1.48 -0.30
N ASN A 141 -13.93 2.00 -0.34
CA ASN A 141 -13.31 2.65 0.83
C ASN A 141 -14.04 3.93 1.25
N GLN A 142 -14.48 4.75 0.29
CA GLN A 142 -15.22 5.99 0.56
C GLN A 142 -16.51 5.74 1.34
N ILE A 143 -17.22 4.66 1.01
CA ILE A 143 -18.50 4.33 1.65
C ILE A 143 -18.33 3.35 2.83
N SER A 144 -17.08 2.96 3.15
CA SER A 144 -16.77 1.97 4.19
C SER A 144 -17.52 0.66 4.01
N ALA A 145 -17.79 0.26 2.76
CA ALA A 145 -18.47 -0.98 2.44
C ALA A 145 -17.49 -2.14 2.27
N GLU A 146 -18.04 -3.32 2.23
CA GLU A 146 -17.35 -4.56 1.96
C GLU A 146 -17.96 -5.27 0.77
N PHE A 147 -17.20 -6.16 0.13
CA PHE A 147 -17.71 -6.91 -1.00
C PHE A 147 -17.27 -8.36 -1.00
N GLU A 148 -18.08 -9.19 -1.64
CA GLU A 148 -17.77 -10.58 -1.96
C GLU A 148 -18.08 -10.87 -3.44
N VAL A 149 -17.24 -11.68 -4.08
CA VAL A 149 -17.42 -12.07 -5.48
C VAL A 149 -17.93 -13.50 -5.53
N LYS A 150 -19.11 -13.71 -6.13
CA LYS A 150 -19.73 -15.03 -6.33
C LYS A 150 -19.99 -15.25 -7.82
N GLY A 151 -19.18 -16.06 -8.46
CA GLY A 151 -19.21 -16.23 -9.91
C GLY A 151 -18.92 -14.91 -10.62
N THR A 152 -19.87 -14.40 -11.38
CA THR A 152 -19.79 -13.12 -12.09
C THR A 152 -20.55 -11.98 -11.41
N THR A 153 -21.03 -12.18 -10.18
CA THR A 153 -21.77 -11.16 -9.42
C THR A 153 -20.99 -10.72 -8.20
N VAL A 154 -20.84 -9.40 -8.04
CA VAL A 154 -20.20 -8.76 -6.89
C VAL A 154 -21.27 -8.23 -5.96
N TYR A 155 -21.33 -8.72 -4.74
CA TYR A 155 -22.24 -8.29 -3.70
C TYR A 155 -21.54 -7.25 -2.84
N ILE A 156 -22.09 -6.04 -2.80
CA ILE A 156 -21.54 -4.91 -2.04
C ILE A 156 -22.45 -4.69 -0.85
N LYS A 157 -21.92 -4.77 0.37
CA LYS A 157 -22.66 -4.75 1.63
C LYS A 157 -21.99 -3.83 2.63
N ASP A 158 -22.71 -3.38 3.64
CA ASP A 158 -22.11 -2.66 4.76
C ASP A 158 -21.14 -3.57 5.53
N LYS A 159 -21.43 -4.88 5.59
CA LYS A 159 -20.57 -5.90 6.21
C LYS A 159 -20.80 -7.27 5.57
N ILE A 160 -19.74 -7.99 5.23
CA ILE A 160 -19.79 -9.39 4.77
C ILE A 160 -19.52 -10.37 5.91
N GLY A 161 -19.73 -11.66 5.63
CA GLY A 161 -19.52 -12.76 6.59
C GLY A 161 -20.74 -12.98 7.48
N SER A 162 -20.61 -13.95 8.36
CA SER A 162 -21.63 -14.39 9.30
C SER A 162 -21.01 -14.62 10.68
N ASP A 163 -21.85 -14.50 11.70
CA ASP A 163 -21.50 -14.93 13.04
C ASP A 163 -21.53 -16.46 13.06
N LEU A 164 -20.34 -17.05 13.06
CA LEU A 164 -20.18 -18.49 13.18
C LEU A 164 -20.05 -18.81 14.66
N SER A 165 -20.93 -19.68 15.19
CA SER A 165 -20.80 -20.22 16.54
C SER A 165 -19.55 -21.13 16.67
N THR A 166 -18.49 -20.83 15.92
CA THR A 166 -17.24 -21.59 15.87
C THR A 166 -16.33 -21.12 17.00
N VAL A 167 -15.98 -22.04 17.89
CA VAL A 167 -14.99 -21.79 18.94
C VAL A 167 -13.63 -22.36 18.52
N VAL A 168 -12.64 -21.53 18.49
CA VAL A 168 -11.25 -21.89 18.26
C VAL A 168 -10.54 -21.96 19.61
N ARG A 169 -10.07 -23.15 20.01
CA ARG A 169 -9.55 -23.39 21.35
C ARG A 169 -8.20 -24.08 21.34
N GLN A 170 -7.29 -23.61 22.20
CA GLN A 170 -6.00 -24.24 22.42
C GLN A 170 -6.16 -25.70 22.82
N GLY A 171 -5.33 -26.59 22.23
CA GLY A 171 -5.35 -28.04 22.48
C GLY A 171 -6.47 -28.81 21.77
N PHE A 172 -7.31 -28.10 20.97
CA PHE A 172 -8.35 -28.73 20.15
C PHE A 172 -8.13 -28.44 18.65
N ASN A 173 -8.36 -27.21 18.20
CA ASN A 173 -8.22 -26.80 16.81
C ASN A 173 -7.30 -25.58 16.63
N LEU A 174 -6.69 -25.10 17.69
CA LEU A 174 -5.71 -24.04 17.69
C LEU A 174 -4.32 -24.63 17.88
N SER A 175 -3.44 -24.48 16.90
CA SER A 175 -2.06 -24.94 16.97
C SER A 175 -1.14 -23.87 17.55
N THR A 176 -1.27 -22.64 17.07
CA THR A 176 -0.51 -21.48 17.56
C THR A 176 -1.37 -20.23 17.49
N ALA A 177 -1.17 -19.30 18.42
CA ALA A 177 -1.75 -17.97 18.41
C ALA A 177 -0.64 -16.94 18.59
N GLU A 178 -0.68 -15.86 17.82
CA GLU A 178 0.16 -14.69 17.98
C GLU A 178 -0.76 -13.48 18.11
N ILE A 179 -0.59 -12.72 19.18
CA ILE A 179 -1.37 -11.52 19.47
C ILE A 179 -0.44 -10.32 19.29
N GLU A 180 -0.74 -9.47 18.31
CA GLU A 180 -0.04 -8.23 18.06
C GLU A 180 -0.98 -7.05 18.33
N THR A 181 -0.52 -6.09 19.13
CA THR A 181 -1.25 -4.85 19.39
C THR A 181 -0.40 -3.68 18.93
N ASP A 182 -0.89 -2.91 17.97
CA ASP A 182 -0.29 -1.62 17.62
C ASP A 182 -1.10 -0.50 18.28
N SER A 183 -0.44 0.19 19.20
CA SER A 183 -0.96 1.35 19.93
C SER A 183 -0.11 2.60 19.70
N SER A 184 0.71 2.62 18.66
CA SER A 184 1.61 3.74 18.38
C SER A 184 0.87 5.07 18.13
N SER A 185 -0.34 4.99 17.58
CA SER A 185 -1.22 6.12 17.32
C SER A 185 -2.43 6.19 18.25
N PHE A 186 -2.41 5.41 19.36
CA PHE A 186 -3.55 5.32 20.27
C PHE A 186 -4.01 6.68 20.76
N ALA A 187 -5.31 6.94 20.63
CA ALA A 187 -5.96 8.15 21.11
C ALA A 187 -7.31 7.84 21.75
N THR A 188 -7.72 8.66 22.70
CA THR A 188 -8.99 8.53 23.41
C THR A 188 -9.89 9.75 23.23
N TYR A 189 -9.37 10.77 22.55
CA TYR A 189 -10.07 12.02 22.29
C TYR A 189 -9.71 12.54 20.89
N GLY A 190 -10.63 13.21 20.24
CA GLY A 190 -10.37 13.86 18.96
C GLY A 190 -11.29 15.03 18.70
N VAL A 191 -10.82 15.95 17.86
CA VAL A 191 -11.53 17.16 17.43
C VAL A 191 -11.64 17.16 15.91
N GLY A 192 -12.76 17.63 15.41
CA GLY A 192 -12.97 17.88 13.98
C GLY A 192 -13.32 19.33 13.71
N TYR A 193 -12.77 19.86 12.61
CA TYR A 193 -13.06 21.16 12.06
C TYR A 193 -13.60 21.02 10.64
N GLY A 194 -14.82 21.47 10.42
CA GLY A 194 -15.53 21.45 9.13
C GLY A 194 -15.52 22.81 8.44
N ALA A 195 -16.55 23.05 7.60
CA ALA A 195 -16.71 24.29 6.85
C ALA A 195 -16.84 25.52 7.73
N HIS A 196 -16.42 26.66 7.18
CA HIS A 196 -16.71 27.97 7.75
C HIS A 196 -18.18 28.34 7.60
N ASP A 197 -18.76 29.07 8.55
CA ASP A 197 -20.13 29.60 8.50
C ASP A 197 -20.34 30.53 7.29
N ASN A 198 -19.26 31.20 6.89
CA ASN A 198 -19.21 32.01 5.66
C ASN A 198 -18.03 31.54 4.80
N VAL A 199 -18.34 30.93 3.65
CA VAL A 199 -17.33 30.37 2.72
C VAL A 199 -16.36 31.42 2.19
N ASP A 200 -16.79 32.68 2.09
CA ASP A 200 -15.95 33.78 1.60
C ASP A 200 -15.12 34.47 2.70
N ASP A 201 -15.30 34.08 3.97
CA ASP A 201 -14.59 34.63 5.12
C ASP A 201 -13.96 33.53 5.98
N GLN A 202 -12.71 33.23 5.72
CA GLN A 202 -11.92 32.26 6.46
C GLN A 202 -11.65 32.62 7.93
N THR A 203 -12.09 33.80 8.38
CA THR A 203 -12.04 34.18 9.79
C THR A 203 -13.36 33.93 10.52
N SER A 204 -14.41 33.54 9.79
CA SER A 204 -15.70 33.16 10.37
C SER A 204 -15.58 31.88 11.20
N PRO A 205 -16.48 31.66 12.19
CA PRO A 205 -16.51 30.44 12.96
C PRO A 205 -16.60 29.20 12.03
N ARG A 206 -15.97 28.11 12.45
CA ARG A 206 -16.00 26.83 11.75
C ARG A 206 -16.93 25.86 12.49
N LEU A 207 -17.56 24.99 11.73
CA LEU A 207 -18.17 23.78 12.27
C LEU A 207 -17.09 23.03 13.07
N SER A 208 -17.34 22.72 14.35
CA SER A 208 -16.43 21.92 15.15
C SER A 208 -17.18 20.89 15.98
N VAL A 209 -16.59 19.73 16.16
CA VAL A 209 -17.09 18.63 16.95
C VAL A 209 -15.99 18.00 17.79
N GLU A 210 -16.35 17.42 18.92
CA GLU A 210 -15.45 16.68 19.79
C GLU A 210 -15.98 15.25 19.98
N TYR A 211 -15.07 14.31 20.12
CA TYR A 211 -15.40 12.93 20.44
C TYR A 211 -14.52 12.40 21.55
N TYR A 212 -15.13 11.75 22.53
CA TYR A 212 -14.50 11.05 23.63
C TYR A 212 -14.77 9.55 23.48
N SER A 213 -13.71 8.75 23.38
CA SER A 213 -13.78 7.28 23.34
C SER A 213 -14.32 6.73 24.68
N PRO A 214 -14.98 5.57 24.69
CA PRO A 214 -15.36 4.88 25.92
C PRO A 214 -14.17 4.59 26.87
N LEU A 215 -12.95 4.59 26.33
CA LEU A 215 -11.71 4.37 27.08
C LEU A 215 -11.15 5.66 27.71
N TYR A 216 -11.70 6.82 27.39
CA TYR A 216 -11.17 8.14 27.78
C TYR A 216 -10.90 8.26 29.29
N ASP A 217 -11.89 7.99 30.13
CA ASP A 217 -11.77 8.15 31.58
C ASP A 217 -10.75 7.17 32.20
N MET A 218 -10.63 5.96 31.66
CA MET A 218 -9.67 4.96 32.12
C MET A 218 -8.22 5.43 31.92
N TYR A 219 -7.92 5.99 30.77
CA TYR A 219 -6.55 6.40 30.40
C TYR A 219 -6.20 7.78 30.91
N LYS A 220 -7.18 8.69 31.02
CA LYS A 220 -6.99 10.07 31.45
C LYS A 220 -6.30 10.20 32.80
N ALA A 221 -6.60 9.31 33.74
CA ALA A 221 -6.04 9.35 35.10
C ALA A 221 -4.51 9.17 35.11
N LYS A 222 -3.96 8.45 34.13
CA LYS A 222 -2.51 8.13 34.06
C LYS A 222 -1.78 8.99 33.03
N PHE A 223 -2.38 9.22 31.88
CA PHE A 223 -1.70 9.84 30.73
C PHE A 223 -2.22 11.24 30.38
N GLY A 224 -3.27 11.71 31.05
CA GLY A 224 -3.99 12.91 30.62
C GLY A 224 -4.86 12.61 29.38
N THR A 225 -5.23 13.65 28.65
CA THR A 225 -5.93 13.51 27.37
C THR A 225 -4.95 13.00 26.32
N ILE A 226 -5.25 11.84 25.75
CA ILE A 226 -4.50 11.29 24.61
C ILE A 226 -5.30 11.67 23.37
N GLU A 227 -4.78 12.62 22.59
CA GLU A 227 -5.49 13.29 21.52
C GLU A 227 -5.03 12.79 20.15
N ALA A 228 -6.00 12.48 19.28
CA ALA A 228 -5.73 12.20 17.88
C ALA A 228 -5.43 13.52 17.14
N GLU A 229 -4.66 13.44 16.07
CA GLU A 229 -4.53 14.57 15.15
C GLU A 229 -5.92 15.03 14.66
N PRO A 230 -6.23 16.34 14.67
CA PRO A 230 -7.56 16.82 14.27
C PRO A 230 -7.98 16.37 12.88
N VAL A 231 -9.28 16.18 12.68
CA VAL A 231 -9.88 16.07 11.35
C VAL A 231 -10.15 17.48 10.85
N ASP A 232 -9.36 17.95 9.91
CA ASP A 232 -9.49 19.31 9.33
C ASP A 232 -9.91 19.20 7.86
N ASP A 233 -11.22 19.41 7.58
CA ASP A 233 -11.75 19.26 6.23
C ASP A 233 -13.02 20.11 6.05
N GLU A 234 -12.90 21.20 5.31
CA GLU A 234 -13.98 22.16 5.04
C GLU A 234 -15.14 21.57 4.22
N ARG A 235 -15.00 20.37 3.66
CA ARG A 235 -16.10 19.69 2.96
C ARG A 235 -17.18 19.18 3.91
N TYR A 236 -16.87 19.03 5.19
CA TYR A 236 -17.89 18.68 6.19
C TYR A 236 -18.71 19.90 6.55
N THR A 237 -19.95 19.93 6.06
CA THR A 237 -20.95 20.96 6.35
C THR A 237 -21.99 20.50 7.37
N VAL A 238 -21.99 19.20 7.73
CA VAL A 238 -22.96 18.56 8.65
C VAL A 238 -22.18 18.00 9.85
N ALA A 239 -22.60 18.40 11.05
CA ALA A 239 -21.92 18.01 12.30
C ALA A 239 -21.86 16.49 12.51
N ASP A 240 -22.93 15.76 12.20
CA ASP A 240 -22.98 14.30 12.37
C ASP A 240 -21.97 13.59 11.46
N ASN A 241 -21.76 14.07 10.24
CA ASN A 241 -20.79 13.51 9.32
C ASN A 241 -19.34 13.77 9.79
N LEU A 242 -19.07 14.97 10.29
CA LEU A 242 -17.79 15.32 10.86
C LEU A 242 -17.51 14.52 12.13
N LEU A 243 -18.51 14.37 13.00
CA LEU A 243 -18.43 13.56 14.22
C LEU A 243 -18.14 12.09 13.90
N ALA A 244 -18.80 11.53 12.88
CA ALA A 244 -18.53 10.16 12.44
C ALA A 244 -17.07 9.98 11.98
N ALA A 245 -16.52 10.96 11.26
CA ALA A 245 -15.12 10.94 10.83
C ALA A 245 -14.14 11.03 12.02
N VAL A 246 -14.40 11.93 12.99
CA VAL A 246 -13.58 12.05 14.20
C VAL A 246 -13.66 10.78 15.04
N LYS A 247 -14.86 10.24 15.22
CA LYS A 247 -15.09 8.97 15.92
C LYS A 247 -14.30 7.85 15.28
N ALA A 248 -14.40 7.69 13.96
CA ALA A 248 -13.64 6.67 13.23
C ALA A 248 -12.12 6.85 13.41
N LYS A 249 -11.59 8.09 13.38
CA LYS A 249 -10.17 8.37 13.59
C LYS A 249 -9.69 7.99 14.99
N VAL A 250 -10.48 8.26 16.03
CA VAL A 250 -10.15 7.91 17.42
C VAL A 250 -10.31 6.42 17.69
N ASP A 251 -11.43 5.83 17.31
CA ASP A 251 -11.71 4.41 17.57
C ASP A 251 -10.74 3.49 16.81
N ASN A 252 -10.27 3.93 15.63
CA ASN A 252 -9.29 3.20 14.82
C ASN A 252 -7.82 3.62 15.10
N SER A 253 -7.57 4.35 16.17
CA SER A 253 -6.21 4.82 16.52
C SER A 253 -5.31 3.73 17.11
N TRP A 254 -5.85 2.58 17.40
CA TRP A 254 -5.13 1.38 17.83
C TRP A 254 -5.71 0.16 17.11
N SER A 255 -4.94 -0.89 17.03
CA SER A 255 -5.36 -2.11 16.35
C SER A 255 -4.93 -3.34 17.11
N LEU A 256 -5.74 -4.36 17.05
CA LEU A 256 -5.49 -5.70 17.58
C LEU A 256 -5.49 -6.68 16.41
N ALA A 257 -4.36 -7.32 16.16
CA ALA A 257 -4.25 -8.43 15.23
C ALA A 257 -4.00 -9.71 15.98
N ILE A 258 -4.79 -10.73 15.69
CA ILE A 258 -4.61 -12.06 16.25
C ILE A 258 -4.42 -13.02 15.08
N THR A 259 -3.20 -13.53 14.93
CA THR A 259 -2.91 -14.56 13.94
C THR A 259 -2.97 -15.93 14.60
N VAL A 260 -3.84 -16.77 14.07
CA VAL A 260 -4.02 -18.14 14.57
C VAL A 260 -3.85 -19.15 13.44
N SER A 261 -3.09 -20.21 13.69
CA SER A 261 -3.00 -21.36 12.79
C SER A 261 -4.02 -22.41 13.25
N LEU A 262 -5.00 -22.68 12.40
CA LEU A 262 -6.04 -23.67 12.66
C LEU A 262 -5.61 -25.04 12.18
N LEU A 263 -5.85 -26.05 12.99
CA LEU A 263 -5.78 -27.44 12.54
C LEU A 263 -6.97 -27.71 11.62
N ASP A 264 -6.71 -28.28 10.43
CA ASP A 264 -7.79 -28.65 9.52
C ASP A 264 -8.55 -29.87 10.02
N LEU A 265 -9.55 -29.64 10.86
CA LEU A 265 -10.38 -30.70 11.43
C LEU A 265 -11.44 -31.24 10.45
N GLN A 266 -11.74 -30.53 9.35
CA GLN A 266 -12.69 -31.00 8.36
C GLN A 266 -12.18 -32.26 7.69
N ASN A 267 -10.90 -32.32 7.34
CA ASN A 267 -10.26 -33.52 6.77
C ASN A 267 -10.16 -34.67 7.78
N ALA A 268 -10.22 -34.36 9.06
CA ALA A 268 -10.27 -35.35 10.14
C ALA A 268 -11.70 -35.82 10.47
N GLY A 269 -12.71 -35.36 9.70
CA GLY A 269 -14.09 -35.80 9.85
C GLY A 269 -14.96 -35.00 10.82
N TYR A 270 -14.46 -33.84 11.28
CA TYR A 270 -15.25 -32.95 12.15
C TYR A 270 -16.18 -32.04 11.31
N PRO A 271 -17.46 -31.92 11.67
CA PRO A 271 -18.46 -31.17 10.87
C PRO A 271 -18.46 -29.66 11.11
N TYR A 272 -17.28 -29.06 11.29
CA TYR A 272 -17.18 -27.62 11.45
C TYR A 272 -17.11 -26.89 10.12
N ALA A 273 -17.93 -25.85 9.96
CA ALA A 273 -17.79 -24.92 8.85
C ALA A 273 -16.42 -24.23 8.92
N MET A 274 -15.70 -24.22 7.79
CA MET A 274 -14.47 -23.45 7.71
C MET A 274 -14.83 -21.96 7.71
N ALA A 275 -14.14 -21.22 8.55
CA ALA A 275 -14.28 -19.78 8.63
C ALA A 275 -13.76 -19.12 7.34
N SER A 276 -14.48 -18.14 6.84
CA SER A 276 -14.11 -17.31 5.69
C SER A 276 -13.80 -15.88 6.13
N ALA A 277 -13.13 -15.12 5.28
CA ALA A 277 -12.91 -13.70 5.56
C ALA A 277 -14.26 -12.98 5.72
N GLY A 278 -14.39 -12.20 6.79
CA GLY A 278 -15.63 -11.55 7.19
C GLY A 278 -16.39 -12.23 8.33
N ASP A 279 -16.19 -13.52 8.55
CA ASP A 279 -16.86 -14.26 9.61
C ASP A 279 -16.35 -13.85 11.01
N SER A 280 -17.21 -13.96 12.03
CA SER A 280 -16.83 -13.84 13.44
C SER A 280 -16.66 -15.22 14.05
N ILE A 281 -15.62 -15.37 14.88
CA ILE A 281 -15.31 -16.59 15.63
C ILE A 281 -14.96 -16.23 17.07
N THR A 282 -15.17 -17.18 18.00
CA THR A 282 -14.68 -17.05 19.38
C THR A 282 -13.33 -17.72 19.50
N ILE A 283 -12.31 -17.01 19.96
CA ILE A 283 -10.98 -17.55 20.26
C ILE A 283 -10.83 -17.73 21.75
N VAL A 284 -10.44 -18.94 22.18
CA VAL A 284 -10.13 -19.28 23.56
C VAL A 284 -8.70 -19.80 23.65
N ASP A 285 -7.82 -19.00 24.26
CA ASP A 285 -6.46 -19.39 24.58
C ASP A 285 -6.20 -19.27 26.08
N GLU A 286 -6.26 -20.39 26.77
CA GLU A 286 -6.10 -20.46 28.23
C GLU A 286 -4.67 -20.08 28.68
N SER A 287 -3.67 -20.28 27.80
CA SER A 287 -2.27 -19.97 28.13
C SER A 287 -2.00 -18.45 28.11
N LEU A 288 -2.71 -17.73 27.25
CA LEU A 288 -2.66 -16.27 27.15
C LEU A 288 -3.73 -15.58 28.00
N GLY A 289 -4.67 -16.36 28.60
CA GLY A 289 -5.82 -15.82 29.32
C GLY A 289 -6.78 -15.03 28.43
N PHE A 290 -6.88 -15.42 27.17
CA PHE A 290 -7.66 -14.73 26.14
C PHE A 290 -8.93 -15.53 25.81
N GLU A 291 -10.10 -14.87 25.90
CA GLU A 291 -11.38 -15.37 25.43
C GLU A 291 -12.18 -14.18 24.88
N ASP A 292 -12.30 -14.11 23.56
CA ASP A 292 -13.04 -13.03 22.92
C ASP A 292 -13.61 -13.46 21.56
N GLU A 293 -14.66 -12.77 21.12
CA GLU A 293 -15.22 -12.86 19.78
C GLU A 293 -14.45 -11.91 18.86
N VAL A 294 -13.83 -12.47 17.83
CA VAL A 294 -13.01 -11.72 16.88
C VAL A 294 -13.46 -11.96 15.46
N ARG A 295 -13.26 -10.96 14.61
CA ARG A 295 -13.61 -11.05 13.20
C ARG A 295 -12.41 -11.47 12.35
N ILE A 296 -12.63 -12.40 11.43
CA ILE A 296 -11.63 -12.86 10.47
C ILE A 296 -11.48 -11.80 9.38
N ILE A 297 -10.27 -11.24 9.26
CA ILE A 297 -9.94 -10.24 8.24
C ILE A 297 -9.18 -10.84 7.05
N LYS A 298 -8.45 -11.95 7.28
CA LYS A 298 -7.65 -12.63 6.26
C LYS A 298 -7.55 -14.11 6.54
N VAL A 299 -7.63 -14.93 5.51
CA VAL A 299 -7.44 -16.38 5.55
C VAL A 299 -6.35 -16.75 4.55
N VAL A 300 -5.42 -17.58 4.97
CA VAL A 300 -4.37 -18.15 4.13
C VAL A 300 -4.42 -19.66 4.24
N SER A 301 -4.80 -20.34 3.16
CA SER A 301 -4.90 -21.79 3.09
C SER A 301 -3.78 -22.38 2.22
N SER A 302 -3.06 -23.37 2.72
CA SER A 302 -2.02 -24.08 1.98
C SER A 302 -2.51 -25.45 1.52
N TYR A 303 -2.22 -25.80 0.29
CA TYR A 303 -2.63 -27.05 -0.35
C TYR A 303 -1.40 -27.78 -0.86
N ASN A 304 -1.37 -29.10 -0.62
CA ASN A 304 -0.31 -29.97 -1.14
C ASN A 304 -0.53 -30.30 -2.62
N ILE A 305 0.40 -31.07 -3.21
CA ILE A 305 0.36 -31.48 -4.63
C ILE A 305 -0.87 -32.35 -4.98
N ASN A 306 -1.51 -32.98 -3.99
CA ASN A 306 -2.73 -33.76 -4.18
C ASN A 306 -3.99 -32.87 -4.18
N GLY A 307 -3.86 -31.57 -3.87
CA GLY A 307 -4.97 -30.63 -3.69
C GLY A 307 -5.62 -30.74 -2.31
N GLU A 308 -4.99 -31.43 -1.36
CA GLU A 308 -5.46 -31.52 0.03
C GLU A 308 -5.00 -30.28 0.79
N ARG A 309 -5.91 -29.67 1.54
CA ARG A 309 -5.59 -28.54 2.40
C ARG A 309 -4.82 -29.02 3.63
N ILE A 310 -3.59 -28.53 3.82
CA ILE A 310 -2.66 -28.93 4.85
C ILE A 310 -2.50 -27.94 5.99
N SER A 311 -2.82 -26.67 5.76
CA SER A 311 -2.85 -25.66 6.82
C SER A 311 -3.83 -24.54 6.48
N VAL A 312 -4.31 -23.89 7.55
CA VAL A 312 -5.11 -22.67 7.48
C VAL A 312 -4.60 -21.71 8.52
N ASP A 313 -4.12 -20.55 8.10
CA ASP A 313 -3.73 -19.45 8.94
C ASP A 313 -4.77 -18.35 8.83
N VAL A 314 -5.28 -17.88 9.95
CA VAL A 314 -6.35 -16.90 10.02
C VAL A 314 -5.83 -15.68 10.77
N THR A 315 -5.98 -14.50 10.19
CA THR A 315 -5.73 -13.24 10.88
C THR A 315 -7.08 -12.64 11.26
N CYS A 316 -7.26 -12.40 12.55
CA CYS A 316 -8.45 -11.78 13.12
C CYS A 316 -8.11 -10.40 13.65
N GLY A 317 -9.08 -9.50 13.71
CA GLY A 317 -8.88 -8.16 14.24
C GLY A 317 -9.83 -7.14 13.65
N ASP A 318 -9.45 -5.85 13.74
CA ASP A 318 -10.21 -4.75 13.19
C ASP A 318 -9.96 -4.59 11.70
N LEU A 319 -11.02 -4.22 10.98
CA LEU A 319 -10.99 -4.00 9.52
C LEU A 319 -9.94 -2.95 9.10
N THR A 320 -9.63 -2.01 9.99
CA THR A 320 -8.65 -0.95 9.78
C THR A 320 -7.26 -1.50 9.48
N MET A 321 -6.86 -2.64 10.09
CA MET A 321 -5.59 -3.29 9.76
C MET A 321 -5.61 -3.92 8.37
N ALA A 322 -6.71 -4.58 7.98
CA ALA A 322 -6.84 -5.16 6.64
C ALA A 322 -6.83 -4.06 5.56
N GLN A 323 -7.52 -2.95 5.81
CA GLN A 323 -7.52 -1.79 4.92
C GLN A 323 -6.16 -1.11 4.88
N THR A 324 -5.46 -0.98 6.00
CA THR A 324 -4.11 -0.38 6.06
C THR A 324 -3.09 -1.26 5.33
N GLN A 325 -3.16 -2.58 5.45
CA GLN A 325 -2.29 -3.48 4.70
C GLN A 325 -2.60 -3.52 3.20
N SER A 326 -3.88 -3.54 2.82
CA SER A 326 -4.29 -3.49 1.41
C SER A 326 -4.06 -2.10 0.81
N ALA A 327 -4.35 -1.03 1.56
CA ALA A 327 -4.14 0.34 1.17
C ALA A 327 -2.65 0.67 1.07
N SER A 328 -1.80 0.18 1.98
CA SER A 328 -0.35 0.45 1.90
C SER A 328 0.29 -0.14 0.64
N SER A 329 -0.19 -1.28 0.17
CA SER A 329 0.30 -1.88 -1.09
C SER A 329 -0.25 -1.18 -2.34
N SER A 330 -1.54 -0.82 -2.36
CA SER A 330 -2.18 -0.18 -3.52
C SER A 330 -1.96 1.34 -3.55
N VAL A 331 -1.97 2.01 -2.40
CA VAL A 331 -1.70 3.45 -2.28
C VAL A 331 -0.24 3.76 -2.57
N ALA A 332 0.71 2.93 -2.12
CA ALA A 332 2.11 3.11 -2.49
C ALA A 332 2.30 3.05 -4.01
N THR A 333 1.66 2.08 -4.68
CA THR A 333 1.74 1.95 -6.14
C THR A 333 1.02 3.08 -6.87
N SER A 334 -0.18 3.48 -6.44
CA SER A 334 -0.92 4.57 -7.08
C SER A 334 -0.28 5.93 -6.81
N THR A 335 0.19 6.19 -5.59
CA THR A 335 0.89 7.44 -5.24
C THR A 335 2.19 7.59 -6.02
N ILE A 336 2.97 6.51 -6.17
CA ILE A 336 4.18 6.51 -6.99
C ILE A 336 3.82 6.78 -8.45
N THR A 337 2.75 6.17 -8.97
CA THR A 337 2.29 6.39 -10.34
C THR A 337 1.77 7.81 -10.56
N ASP A 338 1.01 8.36 -9.61
CA ASP A 338 0.52 9.74 -9.67
C ASP A 338 1.66 10.76 -9.59
N ILE A 339 2.70 10.49 -8.80
CA ILE A 339 3.92 11.32 -8.74
C ILE A 339 4.70 11.26 -10.05
N ILE A 340 4.88 10.06 -10.61
CA ILE A 340 5.59 9.86 -11.88
C ILE A 340 4.85 10.56 -13.02
N ASN A 341 3.52 10.55 -13.02
CA ASN A 341 2.68 11.17 -14.02
C ASN A 341 2.43 12.69 -13.80
N GLY A 342 2.97 13.25 -12.70
CA GLY A 342 2.82 14.68 -12.37
C GLY A 342 1.43 15.07 -11.86
N ASN A 343 0.60 14.10 -11.48
CA ASN A 343 -0.75 14.33 -10.94
C ASN A 343 -0.75 14.60 -9.43
N SER A 344 0.36 14.32 -8.76
CA SER A 344 0.52 14.57 -7.32
C SER A 344 1.93 15.07 -7.01
N VAL A 345 2.06 15.93 -6.00
CA VAL A 345 3.35 16.37 -5.46
C VAL A 345 3.79 15.38 -4.38
N LEU A 346 5.09 15.13 -4.29
CA LEU A 346 5.64 14.35 -3.18
C LEU A 346 5.28 15.03 -1.86
N PRO A 347 4.63 14.34 -0.91
CA PRO A 347 4.45 14.88 0.43
C PRO A 347 5.82 15.20 1.05
N ASP A 348 5.91 16.29 1.81
CA ASP A 348 7.16 16.73 2.47
C ASP A 348 7.79 15.62 3.36
N ALA A 349 6.99 14.72 3.91
CA ALA A 349 7.42 13.57 4.68
C ALA A 349 8.28 12.55 3.88
N TRP A 350 8.24 12.58 2.55
CA TRP A 350 9.06 11.71 1.68
C TRP A 350 10.44 12.26 1.40
N PHE A 351 10.69 13.52 1.75
CA PHE A 351 12.03 14.09 1.70
C PHE A 351 12.85 13.51 2.86
N SER A 352 14.05 13.05 2.55
CA SER A 352 14.98 12.68 3.63
C SER A 352 15.15 13.86 4.58
N GLU A 353 15.41 13.59 5.85
CA GLU A 353 15.64 14.60 6.90
C GLU A 353 16.65 15.68 6.44
N GLN A 354 17.63 15.30 5.63
CA GLN A 354 18.62 16.20 5.04
C GLN A 354 17.99 17.18 4.02
N MET A 355 17.02 16.73 3.23
CA MET A 355 16.34 17.57 2.26
C MET A 355 15.35 18.51 2.95
N GLN A 356 14.66 18.05 4.00
CA GLN A 356 13.81 18.90 4.83
C GLN A 356 14.63 19.98 5.55
N LEU A 357 15.77 19.63 6.12
CA LEU A 357 16.69 20.58 6.74
C LEU A 357 17.20 21.62 5.73
N ALA A 358 17.56 21.19 4.52
CA ALA A 358 17.99 22.08 3.44
C ALA A 358 16.84 22.99 2.99
N THR A 359 15.65 22.45 2.79
CA THR A 359 14.44 23.19 2.39
C THR A 359 14.07 24.23 3.45
N ASN A 360 14.01 23.83 4.71
CA ASN A 360 13.70 24.74 5.81
C ASN A 360 14.77 25.84 5.96
N SER A 361 16.04 25.50 5.76
CA SER A 361 17.12 26.47 5.78
C SER A 361 17.01 27.49 4.65
N ILE A 362 16.62 27.06 3.45
CA ILE A 362 16.42 27.95 2.29
C ILE A 362 15.19 28.85 2.51
N LEU A 363 14.07 28.30 2.98
CA LEU A 363 12.83 29.05 3.20
C LEU A 363 12.93 30.02 4.39
N ALA A 364 13.70 29.67 5.40
CA ALA A 364 13.94 30.51 6.58
C ALA A 364 15.04 31.57 6.37
N ALA A 365 15.78 31.49 5.27
CA ALA A 365 16.88 32.41 5.02
C ALA A 365 16.37 33.82 4.78
N ARG A 366 16.81 34.77 5.63
CA ARG A 366 16.62 36.20 5.43
C ARG A 366 17.74 36.71 4.54
N THR A 367 17.44 36.98 3.27
CA THR A 367 18.45 37.25 2.23
C THR A 367 18.41 38.69 1.78
N GLU A 368 19.55 39.36 1.77
CA GLU A 368 19.79 40.60 1.07
C GLU A 368 20.36 40.28 -0.34
N LEU A 369 19.73 40.77 -1.40
CA LEU A 369 20.24 40.62 -2.77
C LEU A 369 21.04 41.86 -3.17
N LYS A 370 22.27 41.64 -3.67
CA LYS A 370 23.15 42.66 -4.22
C LYS A 370 23.47 42.35 -5.66
N PHE A 371 23.27 43.35 -6.52
CA PHE A 371 23.72 43.32 -7.90
C PHE A 371 25.05 44.07 -8.00
N THR A 372 26.12 43.33 -8.37
CA THR A 372 27.48 43.85 -8.41
C THR A 372 28.15 43.50 -9.74
N ASP A 373 29.31 44.03 -10.00
CA ASP A 373 30.14 43.66 -11.17
C ASP A 373 30.58 42.19 -11.13
N GLN A 374 30.50 41.55 -9.96
CA GLN A 374 30.80 40.12 -9.78
C GLN A 374 29.59 39.23 -10.04
N GLY A 375 28.39 39.78 -10.20
CA GLY A 375 27.14 39.06 -10.40
C GLY A 375 26.07 39.37 -9.34
N ILE A 376 25.09 38.48 -9.25
CA ILE A 376 24.05 38.54 -8.25
C ILE A 376 24.56 37.84 -6.98
N ILE A 377 24.59 38.55 -5.86
CA ILE A 377 25.04 38.02 -4.60
C ILE A 377 23.85 38.01 -3.63
N ALA A 378 23.58 36.86 -3.05
CA ALA A 378 22.61 36.67 -1.98
C ALA A 378 23.33 36.44 -0.67
N ILE A 379 23.13 37.30 0.33
CA ILE A 379 23.83 37.28 1.63
C ILE A 379 22.80 37.07 2.72
N ASP A 380 23.06 36.15 3.65
CA ASP A 380 22.25 35.99 4.86
C ASP A 380 22.36 37.24 5.72
N THR A 381 21.24 37.88 6.08
CA THR A 381 21.22 39.12 6.85
C THR A 381 21.63 38.94 8.31
N THR A 382 21.65 37.70 8.82
CA THR A 382 22.04 37.36 10.18
C THR A 382 23.46 36.82 10.29
N ASP A 383 23.95 36.13 9.25
CA ASP A 383 25.28 35.56 9.17
C ASP A 383 25.91 35.88 7.81
N HIS A 384 26.58 37.00 7.68
CA HIS A 384 27.21 37.50 6.45
C HIS A 384 28.28 36.57 5.88
N ASN A 385 28.71 35.52 6.62
CA ASN A 385 29.59 34.49 6.09
C ASN A 385 28.88 33.55 5.12
N LYS A 386 27.57 33.47 5.24
CA LYS A 386 26.74 32.62 4.31
C LYS A 386 26.30 33.45 3.11
N MET A 387 26.76 33.06 1.94
CA MET A 387 26.41 33.75 0.71
C MET A 387 26.37 32.81 -0.48
N VAL A 388 25.58 33.22 -1.46
CA VAL A 388 25.51 32.59 -2.78
C VAL A 388 25.85 33.65 -3.82
N ILE A 389 26.69 33.29 -4.77
CA ILE A 389 26.98 34.12 -5.94
C ILE A 389 26.50 33.41 -7.22
N LEU A 390 25.88 34.17 -8.11
CA LEU A 390 25.50 33.75 -9.46
C LEU A 390 26.11 34.73 -10.47
N ASN A 391 26.95 34.19 -11.36
CA ASN A 391 27.54 34.97 -12.45
C ASN A 391 27.79 34.12 -13.69
N SER A 392 28.52 34.64 -14.68
CA SER A 392 28.80 33.92 -15.94
C SER A 392 29.70 32.69 -15.77
N ALA A 393 30.40 32.55 -14.64
CA ALA A 393 31.21 31.37 -14.34
C ALA A 393 30.37 30.25 -13.66
N GLY A 394 29.21 30.58 -13.08
CA GLY A 394 28.34 29.60 -12.43
C GLY A 394 27.67 30.09 -11.15
N ILE A 395 27.33 29.14 -10.29
CA ILE A 395 26.75 29.35 -8.97
C ILE A 395 27.72 28.86 -7.93
N GLY A 396 28.06 29.72 -6.95
CA GLY A 396 28.91 29.35 -5.82
C GLY A 396 28.22 29.59 -4.49
N VAL A 397 28.41 28.68 -3.53
CA VAL A 397 27.93 28.81 -2.16
C VAL A 397 29.15 28.91 -1.24
N SER A 398 29.18 29.96 -0.42
CA SER A 398 30.23 30.22 0.56
C SER A 398 29.70 30.25 1.98
N THR A 399 30.50 29.84 2.93
CA THR A 399 30.25 29.91 4.37
C THR A 399 31.33 30.71 5.11
N ASP A 400 32.20 31.40 4.37
CA ASP A 400 33.33 32.20 4.90
C ASP A 400 33.37 33.62 4.33
N GLY A 401 32.22 34.17 3.96
CA GLY A 401 32.10 35.55 3.46
C GLY A 401 32.60 35.73 2.02
N GLY A 402 32.60 34.65 1.22
CA GLY A 402 33.02 34.70 -0.19
C GLY A 402 34.54 34.51 -0.39
N GLN A 403 35.28 34.13 0.64
CA GLN A 403 36.70 33.83 0.49
C GLN A 403 36.93 32.52 -0.24
N THR A 404 36.08 31.52 0.03
CA THR A 404 36.07 30.24 -0.71
C THR A 404 34.66 29.77 -1.06
N PHE A 405 34.55 29.03 -2.15
CA PHE A 405 33.30 28.41 -2.62
C PHE A 405 33.47 26.89 -2.67
N LYS A 406 33.26 26.23 -1.53
CA LYS A 406 33.42 24.77 -1.40
C LYS A 406 32.33 24.00 -2.13
N THR A 407 31.18 24.63 -2.34
CA THR A 407 30.07 24.10 -3.15
C THR A 407 29.86 25.04 -4.32
N ALA A 408 30.05 24.54 -5.52
CA ALA A 408 29.90 25.33 -6.74
C ALA A 408 29.42 24.47 -7.91
N ILE A 409 28.63 25.09 -8.78
CA ILE A 409 28.23 24.58 -10.09
C ILE A 409 28.80 25.52 -11.14
N THR A 410 29.73 25.03 -11.94
CA THR A 410 30.35 25.79 -13.02
C THR A 410 30.08 25.10 -14.37
N ALA A 411 30.48 25.74 -15.48
CA ALA A 411 30.38 25.13 -16.80
C ALA A 411 31.17 23.80 -16.89
N GLU A 412 32.18 23.63 -16.07
CA GLU A 412 33.12 22.51 -16.15
C GLU A 412 32.92 21.48 -15.01
N SER A 413 32.33 21.85 -13.88
CA SER A 413 32.25 20.97 -12.71
C SER A 413 31.11 21.29 -11.76
N ILE A 414 30.72 20.28 -10.98
CA ILE A 414 29.89 20.40 -9.78
C ILE A 414 30.75 19.95 -8.61
N ASN A 415 31.08 20.89 -7.71
CA ASN A 415 31.85 20.63 -6.50
C ASN A 415 30.93 20.71 -5.27
N GLY A 416 31.00 19.73 -4.39
CA GLY A 416 30.25 19.70 -3.13
C GLY A 416 30.70 18.55 -2.24
N GLN A 417 30.61 18.70 -0.93
CA GLN A 417 30.98 17.65 0.04
C GLN A 417 29.97 16.49 0.04
N ASN A 418 28.69 16.82 -0.13
CA ASN A 418 27.61 15.84 -0.21
C ASN A 418 26.74 16.17 -1.43
N ILE A 419 26.81 15.35 -2.48
CA ILE A 419 25.99 15.49 -3.66
C ILE A 419 25.06 14.28 -3.71
N ASN A 420 23.76 14.52 -3.54
CA ASN A 420 22.73 13.48 -3.62
C ASN A 420 22.09 13.51 -5.02
N ILE A 421 22.39 12.51 -5.85
CA ILE A 421 21.90 12.41 -7.23
C ILE A 421 21.19 11.06 -7.41
N LYS A 422 19.94 11.10 -7.86
CA LYS A 422 19.15 9.89 -8.10
C LYS A 422 19.65 9.09 -9.32
N ASN A 423 20.07 9.78 -10.39
CA ASN A 423 20.57 9.16 -11.61
C ASN A 423 21.80 9.93 -12.11
N ILE A 424 22.89 9.23 -12.37
CA ILE A 424 24.11 9.80 -12.97
C ILE A 424 24.30 9.15 -14.33
N ASN A 425 24.30 9.96 -15.40
CA ASN A 425 24.76 9.56 -16.73
C ASN A 425 26.12 10.21 -16.97
N ALA A 426 27.18 9.44 -16.89
CA ALA A 426 28.56 9.94 -17.02
C ALA A 426 29.42 8.98 -17.83
N SER A 427 30.29 9.55 -18.68
CA SER A 427 31.26 8.77 -19.44
C SER A 427 32.33 8.19 -18.53
N ASN A 428 32.69 8.88 -17.45
CA ASN A 428 33.70 8.45 -16.48
C ASN A 428 33.29 8.83 -15.06
N ILE A 429 33.42 7.89 -14.12
CA ILE A 429 33.28 8.13 -12.70
C ILE A 429 34.62 7.79 -12.03
N LYS A 430 35.24 8.79 -11.40
CA LYS A 430 36.44 8.62 -10.57
C LYS A 430 36.04 8.76 -9.12
N ALA A 431 36.05 7.67 -8.38
CA ALA A 431 35.63 7.63 -6.97
C ALA A 431 36.73 6.96 -6.11
N GLY A 432 36.83 7.38 -4.85
CA GLY A 432 37.71 6.74 -3.87
C GLY A 432 37.16 5.42 -3.37
N VAL A 433 35.89 5.42 -2.90
CA VAL A 433 35.16 4.22 -2.45
C VAL A 433 33.71 4.31 -2.93
N ILE A 434 33.19 3.22 -3.46
CA ILE A 434 31.80 3.09 -3.87
C ILE A 434 31.19 1.93 -3.08
N ASN A 435 30.23 2.21 -2.18
CA ASN A 435 29.61 1.22 -1.31
C ASN A 435 28.13 0.97 -1.68
N GLY A 436 27.69 -0.28 -1.56
CA GLY A 436 26.27 -0.65 -1.64
C GLY A 436 25.65 -0.58 -3.03
N ILE A 437 26.43 -0.89 -4.09
CA ILE A 437 25.98 -0.78 -5.48
C ILE A 437 25.96 -2.14 -6.17
N THR A 438 24.90 -2.38 -6.95
CA THR A 438 24.87 -3.43 -7.97
C THR A 438 25.38 -2.84 -9.29
N TYR A 439 26.46 -3.40 -9.82
CA TYR A 439 27.00 -3.00 -11.12
C TYR A 439 26.34 -3.83 -12.22
N ASN A 440 25.60 -3.18 -13.12
CA ASN A 440 25.14 -3.78 -14.36
C ASN A 440 25.94 -3.15 -15.50
N THR A 441 26.84 -3.92 -16.11
CA THR A 441 27.61 -3.47 -17.26
C THR A 441 27.23 -4.29 -18.49
N VAL A 442 26.71 -3.63 -19.52
CA VAL A 442 26.40 -4.24 -20.82
C VAL A 442 27.09 -3.40 -21.89
N ASP A 443 27.84 -4.05 -22.81
CA ASP A 443 28.36 -3.40 -23.99
C ASP A 443 27.34 -3.44 -25.16
N ASP A 444 27.65 -2.71 -26.25
CA ASP A 444 26.79 -2.63 -27.45
C ASP A 444 26.55 -3.98 -28.15
N ALA A 445 27.29 -5.02 -27.76
CA ALA A 445 27.20 -6.38 -28.29
C ALA A 445 26.58 -7.37 -27.30
N ASN A 446 25.97 -6.89 -26.21
CA ASN A 446 25.47 -7.69 -25.08
C ASN A 446 26.57 -8.59 -24.45
N LYS A 447 27.80 -8.19 -24.52
CA LYS A 447 28.92 -8.84 -23.84
C LYS A 447 29.20 -8.12 -22.53
N PHE A 448 29.32 -8.90 -21.47
CA PHE A 448 29.72 -8.40 -20.18
C PHE A 448 31.25 -8.08 -20.19
N ARG A 449 31.63 -6.84 -19.85
CA ARG A 449 33.02 -6.44 -19.75
C ARG A 449 33.29 -5.66 -18.47
N ILE A 450 34.11 -6.20 -17.61
CA ILE A 450 34.74 -5.46 -16.52
C ILE A 450 36.24 -5.39 -16.82
N THR A 451 36.80 -4.17 -16.96
CA THR A 451 38.21 -3.97 -17.08
C THR A 451 38.71 -3.27 -15.82
N LEU A 452 39.53 -3.96 -15.03
CA LEU A 452 40.27 -3.39 -13.90
C LEU A 452 41.72 -3.21 -14.35
N GLN A 453 42.17 -1.96 -14.39
CA GLN A 453 43.60 -1.64 -14.61
C GLN A 453 44.24 -1.31 -13.26
N GLU A 454 45.29 -2.06 -12.92
CA GLU A 454 46.12 -1.90 -11.73
C GLU A 454 45.40 -2.16 -10.40
N GLY A 455 44.91 -3.38 -10.19
CA GLY A 455 44.40 -3.83 -8.90
C GLY A 455 43.86 -5.26 -8.93
N ASN A 456 44.06 -5.97 -7.86
CA ASN A 456 43.50 -7.33 -7.70
C ASN A 456 41.98 -7.26 -7.54
N MET A 457 41.27 -8.12 -8.24
CA MET A 457 39.88 -8.38 -7.99
C MET A 457 39.78 -9.60 -7.06
N GLU A 458 39.31 -9.40 -5.84
CA GLU A 458 39.05 -10.49 -4.92
C GLU A 458 37.55 -10.82 -4.98
N TYR A 459 37.26 -12.08 -5.28
CA TYR A 459 35.89 -12.62 -5.17
C TYR A 459 35.76 -13.27 -3.80
N PHE A 460 34.78 -12.82 -3.03
CA PHE A 460 34.36 -13.52 -1.83
C PHE A 460 33.09 -14.29 -2.19
N ASN A 461 33.18 -15.63 -2.12
CA ASN A 461 32.02 -16.50 -2.07
C ASN A 461 31.76 -16.75 -0.59
N ASP A 462 30.65 -16.25 -0.07
CA ASP A 462 30.04 -16.71 1.16
C ASP A 462 29.08 -17.86 0.86
#